data_9ff6a180c7c5bc8156507970070ec969
#
_entry.id   9ff6a180c7c5bc8156507970070ec969
#
_cell.length_a   1.000
_cell.length_b   1.000
_cell.length_c   1.000
_cell.angle_alpha   90.00
_cell.angle_beta   90.00
_cell.angle_gamma   90.00
#
_symmetry.space_group_name_H-M   'P 1'
#
loop_
_entity.id
_entity.type
_entity.pdbx_description
1 polymer ?
#
loop_
_entity_poly.entity_id
_entity_poly.type
_entity_poly.pdbx_seq_one_letter_code
_entity_poly.pdbx_strand_id
1 'polypeptide(L)'
;MEWDIPNATDTKFQIASITKSFTAMLIMQLVNEGELDLKKPISTYLPDYPIEYANKINIHHLLTHTSGIPNVKSDKKANRPEDMVNQFANEPLNFVPGTNFDYSNSGYTLLGFIIETVTGKPYQKVLREKIFNPLKMENSGFYKHKPVIKKMSSGYDTWYPEYFDVDKSDESSAYAAGGLYSTVDDMLLWDKALVNEKLLPKKYMDMIFTKHSPDGNHHYGYGWELRKVNVGNKNSKIETISHSGRVDGYRTIFTQIPKTNSCIVLFSNSSNSLLHGINTAILAILNDQSYDFPLKPITIFMDRIIEKEGIDKGIAFYKANRKNPAYYISEDELILSGYYFLKQDNFNKALKIFKLAIETFPDKYNPHLSYAEGLMKIGKKKEALASFKMSLKLNPNNGRAARMIEILENELKE
;
A
#
# COMPACT_ATOMS: atom_id res chain seq x y z
N MET A 1 -14.52 -14.56 14.56
CA MET A 1 -15.58 -13.78 15.20
C MET A 1 -16.82 -14.63 15.35
N GLU A 2 -17.50 -15.00 14.30
CA GLU A 2 -18.73 -15.82 14.35
C GLU A 2 -18.54 -17.22 14.95
N TRP A 3 -17.32 -17.70 15.01
CA TRP A 3 -16.96 -19.00 15.60
C TRP A 3 -16.19 -18.88 16.92
N ASP A 4 -15.99 -17.67 17.44
CA ASP A 4 -15.21 -17.36 18.65
C ASP A 4 -13.81 -18.01 18.67
N ILE A 5 -13.21 -18.23 17.49
CA ILE A 5 -11.87 -18.77 17.36
C ILE A 5 -10.87 -17.61 17.50
N PRO A 6 -10.00 -17.60 18.53
CA PRO A 6 -9.00 -16.57 18.69
C PRO A 6 -7.91 -16.66 17.62
N ASN A 7 -7.39 -15.52 17.20
CA ASN A 7 -6.17 -15.47 16.41
C ASN A 7 -4.98 -15.90 17.29
N ALA A 8 -4.08 -16.69 16.69
CA ALA A 8 -2.82 -17.12 17.30
C ALA A 8 -1.64 -16.72 16.40
N THR A 9 -0.41 -16.90 16.87
CA THR A 9 0.80 -16.53 16.11
C THR A 9 0.97 -17.34 14.83
N ASP A 10 0.34 -18.51 14.75
CA ASP A 10 0.31 -19.40 13.56
C ASP A 10 -0.96 -19.24 12.71
N THR A 11 -1.85 -18.29 13.05
CA THR A 11 -2.98 -17.90 12.20
C THR A 11 -2.47 -17.17 10.97
N LYS A 12 -2.97 -17.55 9.81
CA LYS A 12 -2.58 -16.98 8.51
C LYS A 12 -3.41 -15.75 8.19
N PHE A 13 -2.72 -14.70 7.72
CA PHE A 13 -3.35 -13.45 7.29
C PHE A 13 -2.85 -13.09 5.89
N GLN A 14 -3.68 -12.45 5.09
CA GLN A 14 -3.18 -11.77 3.90
C GLN A 14 -2.31 -10.60 4.34
N ILE A 15 -1.04 -10.59 3.88
CA ILE A 15 -0.06 -9.57 4.29
C ILE A 15 0.00 -8.39 3.34
N ALA A 16 -0.80 -8.44 2.27
CA ALA A 16 -0.93 -7.36 1.28
C ALA A 16 0.44 -6.80 0.87
N SER A 17 0.62 -5.48 0.88
CA SER A 17 1.82 -4.81 0.36
C SER A 17 3.14 -5.16 1.06
N ILE A 18 3.13 -5.85 2.21
CA ILE A 18 4.36 -6.46 2.76
C ILE A 18 4.97 -7.45 1.74
N THR A 19 4.16 -8.02 0.83
CA THR A 19 4.61 -8.83 -0.32
C THR A 19 5.74 -8.18 -1.10
N LYS A 20 5.75 -6.84 -1.21
CA LYS A 20 6.76 -6.11 -1.97
C LYS A 20 8.18 -6.32 -1.46
N SER A 21 8.35 -6.52 -0.16
CA SER A 21 9.65 -6.83 0.43
C SER A 21 10.20 -8.18 -0.06
N PHE A 22 9.33 -9.16 -0.23
CA PHE A 22 9.68 -10.48 -0.79
C PHE A 22 9.99 -10.39 -2.28
N THR A 23 9.19 -9.64 -3.04
CA THR A 23 9.45 -9.40 -4.47
C THR A 23 10.78 -8.71 -4.69
N ALA A 24 11.07 -7.67 -3.91
CA ALA A 24 12.35 -6.96 -3.97
C ALA A 24 13.53 -7.87 -3.63
N MET A 25 13.38 -8.74 -2.61
CA MET A 25 14.40 -9.74 -2.27
C MET A 25 14.68 -10.68 -3.44
N LEU A 26 13.65 -11.21 -4.11
CA LEU A 26 13.83 -12.07 -5.30
C LEU A 26 14.56 -11.35 -6.43
N ILE A 27 14.18 -10.11 -6.72
CA ILE A 27 14.87 -9.28 -7.73
C ILE A 27 16.34 -9.14 -7.35
N MET A 28 16.65 -8.82 -6.11
CA MET A 28 18.04 -8.64 -5.67
C MET A 28 18.85 -9.94 -5.64
N GLN A 29 18.21 -11.10 -5.41
CA GLN A 29 18.86 -12.40 -5.58
C GLN A 29 19.21 -12.65 -7.05
N LEU A 30 18.30 -12.35 -7.98
CA LEU A 30 18.57 -12.47 -9.43
C LEU A 30 19.65 -11.47 -9.88
N VAL A 31 19.71 -10.29 -9.27
CA VAL A 31 20.83 -9.33 -9.50
C VAL A 31 22.15 -9.91 -8.99
N ASN A 32 22.17 -10.53 -7.82
CA ASN A 32 23.36 -11.15 -7.27
C ASN A 32 23.83 -12.36 -8.11
N GLU A 33 22.90 -13.06 -8.74
CA GLU A 33 23.17 -14.19 -9.64
C GLU A 33 23.60 -13.75 -11.05
N GLY A 34 23.52 -12.43 -11.36
CA GLY A 34 23.86 -11.89 -12.67
C GLY A 34 22.76 -12.02 -13.73
N GLU A 35 21.60 -12.54 -13.35
CA GLU A 35 20.43 -12.71 -14.23
C GLU A 35 19.71 -11.38 -14.52
N LEU A 36 19.78 -10.43 -13.58
CA LEU A 36 19.22 -9.08 -13.71
C LEU A 36 20.27 -8.00 -13.46
N ASP A 37 20.08 -6.86 -14.10
CA ASP A 37 20.82 -5.63 -13.86
C ASP A 37 19.83 -4.49 -13.55
N LEU A 38 20.01 -3.84 -12.41
CA LEU A 38 19.12 -2.78 -11.94
C LEU A 38 18.99 -1.60 -12.90
N LYS A 39 20.02 -1.34 -13.72
CA LYS A 39 20.11 -0.18 -14.60
C LYS A 39 19.71 -0.48 -16.05
N LYS A 40 19.70 -1.74 -16.44
CA LYS A 40 19.25 -2.10 -17.79
C LYS A 40 17.75 -1.83 -17.97
N PRO A 41 17.34 -1.38 -19.17
CA PRO A 41 15.94 -1.15 -19.47
C PRO A 41 15.14 -2.46 -19.41
N ILE A 42 13.87 -2.37 -19.04
CA ILE A 42 13.01 -3.55 -18.93
C ILE A 42 12.81 -4.28 -20.26
N SER A 43 12.96 -3.59 -21.40
CA SER A 43 12.98 -4.21 -22.73
C SER A 43 14.05 -5.28 -22.91
N THR A 44 15.12 -5.26 -22.10
CA THR A 44 16.13 -6.32 -22.07
C THR A 44 15.57 -7.66 -21.62
N TYR A 45 14.59 -7.64 -20.72
CA TYR A 45 13.99 -8.82 -20.09
C TYR A 45 12.62 -9.16 -20.66
N LEU A 46 11.95 -8.16 -21.26
CA LEU A 46 10.62 -8.26 -21.84
C LEU A 46 10.65 -7.67 -23.27
N PRO A 47 11.30 -8.33 -24.23
CA PRO A 47 11.49 -7.78 -25.59
C PRO A 47 10.16 -7.59 -26.33
N ASP A 48 9.17 -8.41 -26.05
CA ASP A 48 7.84 -8.36 -26.65
C ASP A 48 6.87 -7.46 -25.90
N TYR A 49 7.33 -6.78 -24.85
CA TYR A 49 6.50 -5.88 -24.07
C TYR A 49 6.17 -4.64 -24.91
N PRO A 50 4.90 -4.39 -25.25
CA PRO A 50 4.51 -3.47 -26.32
C PRO A 50 4.62 -2.00 -25.93
N ILE A 51 5.65 -1.59 -25.19
CA ILE A 51 5.64 -0.27 -24.61
C ILE A 51 6.70 0.63 -25.19
N GLU A 52 6.21 1.77 -25.65
CA GLU A 52 7.00 2.96 -25.95
C GLU A 52 8.02 3.31 -24.85
N TYR A 53 7.72 2.96 -23.60
CA TYR A 53 8.50 3.31 -22.42
C TYR A 53 9.47 2.23 -21.93
N ALA A 54 9.39 1.01 -22.48
CA ALA A 54 10.20 -0.13 -22.03
C ALA A 54 11.71 0.14 -22.07
N ASN A 55 12.17 1.00 -22.98
CA ASN A 55 13.55 1.42 -23.08
C ASN A 55 13.95 2.53 -22.10
N LYS A 56 12.99 3.19 -21.45
CA LYS A 56 13.20 4.31 -20.51
C LYS A 56 13.09 3.89 -19.05
N ILE A 57 12.43 2.75 -18.79
CA ILE A 57 12.18 2.22 -17.45
C ILE A 57 13.19 1.10 -17.19
N ASN A 58 13.77 1.07 -16.00
CA ASN A 58 14.66 0.01 -15.54
C ASN A 58 14.13 -0.63 -14.24
N ILE A 59 14.79 -1.71 -13.79
CA ILE A 59 14.42 -2.44 -12.58
C ILE A 59 14.45 -1.54 -11.34
N HIS A 60 15.46 -0.66 -11.23
CA HIS A 60 15.56 0.30 -10.13
C HIS A 60 14.33 1.22 -10.05
N HIS A 61 13.86 1.75 -11.18
CA HIS A 61 12.67 2.61 -11.22
C HIS A 61 11.41 1.88 -10.72
N LEU A 62 11.25 0.59 -11.03
CA LEU A 62 10.12 -0.22 -10.55
C LEU A 62 10.20 -0.46 -9.04
N LEU A 63 11.38 -0.85 -8.53
CA LEU A 63 11.61 -1.12 -7.10
C LEU A 63 11.39 0.11 -6.22
N THR A 64 11.66 1.30 -6.75
CA THR A 64 11.63 2.56 -6.01
C THR A 64 10.38 3.40 -6.24
N HIS A 65 9.41 2.89 -7.00
CA HIS A 65 8.19 3.63 -7.37
C HIS A 65 8.45 4.93 -8.14
N THR A 66 9.50 4.93 -8.95
CA THR A 66 9.91 6.10 -9.78
C THR A 66 9.78 5.86 -11.27
N SER A 67 9.05 4.81 -11.67
CA SER A 67 8.87 4.45 -13.09
C SER A 67 7.88 5.34 -13.84
N GLY A 68 6.99 6.03 -13.14
CA GLY A 68 5.88 6.76 -13.74
C GLY A 68 4.72 5.89 -14.23
N ILE A 69 4.81 4.56 -14.13
CA ILE A 69 3.73 3.65 -14.51
C ILE A 69 2.50 3.91 -13.63
N PRO A 70 1.31 4.21 -14.21
CA PRO A 70 0.12 4.50 -13.44
C PRO A 70 -0.36 3.28 -12.65
N ASN A 71 -0.94 3.55 -11.47
CA ASN A 71 -1.50 2.53 -10.62
C ASN A 71 -2.91 2.17 -11.10
N VAL A 72 -3.02 1.17 -11.96
CA VAL A 72 -4.29 0.70 -12.50
C VAL A 72 -4.88 -0.34 -11.57
N LYS A 73 -6.19 -0.24 -11.28
CA LYS A 73 -6.89 -1.32 -10.58
C LYS A 73 -6.91 -2.54 -11.48
N SER A 74 -6.37 -3.64 -10.99
CA SER A 74 -6.46 -4.93 -11.70
C SER A 74 -7.93 -5.31 -11.92
N ASP A 75 -8.27 -5.69 -13.14
CA ASP A 75 -9.55 -6.33 -13.42
C ASP A 75 -9.58 -7.69 -12.70
N LYS A 76 -10.64 -7.95 -11.94
CA LYS A 76 -10.86 -9.21 -11.23
C LYS A 76 -10.80 -10.46 -12.15
N LYS A 77 -10.83 -10.27 -13.48
CA LYS A 77 -10.72 -11.32 -14.48
C LYS A 77 -9.30 -11.61 -14.95
N ALA A 78 -8.33 -10.76 -14.62
CA ALA A 78 -6.94 -10.97 -14.99
C ALA A 78 -6.31 -12.05 -14.08
N ASN A 79 -6.24 -13.27 -14.58
CA ASN A 79 -5.75 -14.43 -13.83
C ASN A 79 -4.28 -14.80 -14.13
N ARG A 80 -3.72 -14.25 -15.21
CA ARG A 80 -2.33 -14.46 -15.62
C ARG A 80 -1.52 -13.18 -15.46
N PRO A 81 -0.23 -13.26 -15.14
CA PRO A 81 0.64 -12.08 -15.01
C PRO A 81 0.62 -11.18 -16.25
N GLU A 82 0.63 -11.78 -17.45
CA GLU A 82 0.53 -11.05 -18.73
C GLU A 82 -0.76 -10.24 -18.84
N ASP A 83 -1.91 -10.83 -18.45
CA ASP A 83 -3.20 -10.14 -18.50
C ASP A 83 -3.23 -8.96 -17.53
N MET A 84 -2.59 -9.09 -16.36
CA MET A 84 -2.43 -8.00 -15.39
C MET A 84 -1.56 -6.87 -15.94
N VAL A 85 -0.44 -7.23 -16.56
CA VAL A 85 0.50 -6.27 -17.15
C VAL A 85 -0.13 -5.54 -18.34
N ASN A 86 -0.88 -6.23 -19.18
CA ASN A 86 -1.56 -5.65 -20.33
C ASN A 86 -2.60 -4.56 -19.97
N GLN A 87 -3.11 -4.56 -18.73
CA GLN A 87 -4.06 -3.53 -18.27
C GLN A 87 -3.44 -2.13 -18.16
N PHE A 88 -2.14 -2.04 -17.99
CA PHE A 88 -1.43 -0.75 -17.89
C PHE A 88 -0.30 -0.57 -18.89
N ALA A 89 -0.05 -1.58 -19.72
CA ALA A 89 1.05 -1.59 -20.65
C ALA A 89 1.04 -0.41 -21.65
N ASN A 90 -0.15 -0.01 -22.09
CA ASN A 90 -0.35 1.06 -23.05
C ASN A 90 -0.78 2.39 -22.42
N GLU A 91 -0.84 2.45 -21.07
CA GLU A 91 -1.20 3.68 -20.38
C GLU A 91 -0.02 4.66 -20.38
N PRO A 92 -0.24 5.95 -20.64
CA PRO A 92 0.83 6.94 -20.60
C PRO A 92 1.42 7.05 -19.18
N LEU A 93 2.73 7.33 -19.11
CA LEU A 93 3.40 7.52 -17.83
C LEU A 93 2.92 8.80 -17.13
N ASN A 94 2.78 8.75 -15.81
CA ASN A 94 2.43 9.93 -14.99
C ASN A 94 3.54 10.98 -14.99
N PHE A 95 4.81 10.57 -15.19
CA PHE A 95 6.01 11.42 -15.23
C PHE A 95 7.17 10.68 -15.86
N VAL A 96 8.22 11.42 -16.18
CA VAL A 96 9.47 10.86 -16.74
C VAL A 96 10.12 9.92 -15.71
N PRO A 97 10.49 8.68 -16.09
CA PRO A 97 11.12 7.74 -15.17
C PRO A 97 12.33 8.33 -14.44
N GLY A 98 12.37 8.12 -13.13
CA GLY A 98 13.43 8.61 -12.25
C GLY A 98 13.27 10.04 -11.74
N THR A 99 12.25 10.80 -12.17
CA THR A 99 12.10 12.21 -11.77
C THR A 99 11.21 12.43 -10.56
N ASN A 100 10.20 11.59 -10.34
CA ASN A 100 9.24 11.71 -9.25
C ASN A 100 8.97 10.36 -8.58
N PHE A 101 8.36 10.40 -7.42
CA PHE A 101 7.88 9.23 -6.68
C PHE A 101 6.34 9.14 -6.76
N ASP A 102 5.83 7.99 -7.19
CA ASP A 102 4.40 7.65 -7.09
C ASP A 102 4.26 6.15 -6.82
N TYR A 103 3.72 5.81 -5.64
CA TYR A 103 3.58 4.42 -5.20
C TYR A 103 2.74 3.61 -6.19
N SER A 104 3.33 2.62 -6.84
CA SER A 104 2.70 1.85 -7.92
C SER A 104 2.68 0.34 -7.65
N ASN A 105 1.47 -0.22 -7.52
CA ASN A 105 1.29 -1.68 -7.53
C ASN A 105 1.58 -2.26 -8.92
N SER A 106 1.24 -1.54 -9.99
CA SER A 106 1.53 -1.93 -11.37
C SER A 106 3.02 -2.17 -11.58
N GLY A 107 3.88 -1.32 -11.01
CA GLY A 107 5.34 -1.51 -11.07
C GLY A 107 5.79 -2.82 -10.43
N TYR A 108 5.23 -3.19 -9.28
CA TYR A 108 5.56 -4.46 -8.61
C TYR A 108 4.91 -5.68 -9.29
N THR A 109 3.75 -5.53 -9.90
CA THR A 109 3.17 -6.56 -10.78
C THR A 109 4.12 -6.86 -11.94
N LEU A 110 4.69 -5.81 -12.56
CA LEU A 110 5.66 -5.95 -13.63
C LEU A 110 6.98 -6.61 -13.17
N LEU A 111 7.45 -6.31 -11.95
CA LEU A 111 8.59 -7.03 -11.36
C LEU A 111 8.32 -8.52 -11.20
N GLY A 112 7.11 -8.90 -10.78
CA GLY A 112 6.70 -10.31 -10.71
C GLY A 112 6.74 -10.99 -12.09
N PHE A 113 6.26 -10.33 -13.12
CA PHE A 113 6.28 -10.83 -14.49
C PHE A 113 7.72 -10.97 -15.01
N ILE A 114 8.60 -10.02 -14.71
CA ILE A 114 10.03 -10.10 -15.04
C ILE A 114 10.68 -11.31 -14.34
N ILE A 115 10.36 -11.56 -13.06
CA ILE A 115 10.85 -12.73 -12.34
C ILE A 115 10.43 -14.02 -13.06
N GLU A 116 9.17 -14.14 -13.49
CA GLU A 116 8.70 -15.35 -14.21
C GLU A 116 9.40 -15.50 -15.56
N THR A 117 9.54 -14.42 -16.30
CA THR A 117 10.19 -14.44 -17.63
C THR A 117 11.66 -14.86 -17.54
N VAL A 118 12.41 -14.28 -16.60
CA VAL A 118 13.86 -14.57 -16.44
C VAL A 118 14.09 -15.96 -15.87
N THR A 119 13.25 -16.41 -14.93
CA THR A 119 13.45 -17.74 -14.31
C THR A 119 12.78 -18.88 -15.06
N GLY A 120 11.85 -18.60 -15.96
CA GLY A 120 11.00 -19.60 -16.61
C GLY A 120 10.06 -20.34 -15.65
N LYS A 121 9.82 -19.79 -14.45
CA LYS A 121 9.03 -20.44 -13.40
C LYS A 121 7.95 -19.49 -12.88
N PRO A 122 6.76 -19.99 -12.48
CA PRO A 122 5.75 -19.18 -11.82
C PRO A 122 6.32 -18.48 -10.56
N TYR A 123 5.96 -17.22 -10.35
CA TYR A 123 6.39 -16.38 -9.23
C TYR A 123 6.28 -17.07 -7.87
N GLN A 124 5.15 -17.71 -7.60
CA GLN A 124 4.92 -18.46 -6.36
C GLN A 124 5.90 -19.64 -6.17
N LYS A 125 6.39 -20.25 -7.26
CA LYS A 125 7.37 -21.33 -7.20
C LYS A 125 8.75 -20.76 -6.89
N VAL A 126 9.12 -19.64 -7.50
CA VAL A 126 10.38 -18.93 -7.23
C VAL A 126 10.45 -18.48 -5.78
N LEU A 127 9.36 -17.87 -5.24
CA LEU A 127 9.25 -17.50 -3.83
C LEU A 127 9.50 -18.69 -2.91
N ARG A 128 8.86 -19.83 -3.19
CA ARG A 128 9.00 -21.03 -2.38
C ARG A 128 10.43 -21.55 -2.40
N GLU A 129 11.04 -21.64 -3.58
CA GLU A 129 12.40 -22.18 -3.74
C GLU A 129 13.48 -21.28 -3.16
N LYS A 130 13.36 -19.96 -3.37
CA LYS A 130 14.41 -18.99 -3.02
C LYS A 130 14.25 -18.34 -1.65
N ILE A 131 13.03 -18.33 -1.08
CA ILE A 131 12.77 -17.67 0.21
C ILE A 131 12.14 -18.62 1.21
N PHE A 132 10.93 -19.15 0.95
CA PHE A 132 10.18 -19.86 1.99
C PHE A 132 10.87 -21.15 2.44
N ASN A 133 11.31 -22.01 1.52
CA ASN A 133 11.99 -23.25 1.87
C ASN A 133 13.33 -23.00 2.61
N PRO A 134 14.25 -22.13 2.12
CA PRO A 134 15.49 -21.82 2.83
C PRO A 134 15.29 -21.26 4.23
N LEU A 135 14.19 -20.55 4.47
CA LEU A 135 13.85 -19.96 5.76
C LEU A 135 12.92 -20.83 6.61
N LYS A 136 12.43 -21.95 6.08
CA LYS A 136 11.42 -22.80 6.73
C LYS A 136 10.11 -22.06 7.05
N MET A 137 9.71 -21.13 6.20
CA MET A 137 8.44 -20.41 6.29
C MET A 137 7.31 -21.26 5.73
N GLU A 138 6.94 -22.30 6.46
CA GLU A 138 5.99 -23.34 5.99
C GLU A 138 4.52 -22.87 5.98
N ASN A 139 4.24 -21.77 6.69
CA ASN A 139 2.90 -21.18 6.81
C ASN A 139 2.71 -19.96 5.93
N SER A 140 3.66 -19.68 5.05
CA SER A 140 3.60 -18.58 4.08
C SER A 140 3.33 -19.10 2.67
N GLY A 141 2.65 -18.28 1.87
CA GLY A 141 2.35 -18.66 0.50
C GLY A 141 1.63 -17.60 -0.28
N PHE A 142 1.31 -17.94 -1.52
CA PHE A 142 0.53 -17.10 -2.41
C PHE A 142 -0.98 -17.36 -2.18
N TYR A 143 -1.73 -16.29 -1.91
CA TYR A 143 -3.17 -16.38 -1.68
C TYR A 143 -3.90 -16.71 -2.98
N LYS A 144 -4.77 -17.70 -2.94
CA LYS A 144 -5.70 -18.07 -4.03
C LYS A 144 -7.09 -18.22 -3.44
N HIS A 145 -8.06 -17.66 -4.09
CA HIS A 145 -9.44 -17.66 -3.59
C HIS A 145 -10.08 -19.05 -3.49
N LYS A 146 -9.77 -19.98 -4.41
CA LYS A 146 -10.47 -21.27 -4.47
C LYS A 146 -9.95 -22.35 -3.51
N PRO A 147 -8.63 -22.59 -3.33
CA PRO A 147 -8.16 -23.61 -2.41
C PRO A 147 -8.38 -23.19 -0.95
N VAL A 148 -8.83 -24.16 -0.12
CA VAL A 148 -8.91 -23.95 1.32
C VAL A 148 -7.49 -23.91 1.90
N ILE A 149 -7.15 -22.79 2.53
CA ILE A 149 -5.89 -22.59 3.25
C ILE A 149 -6.16 -22.84 4.73
N LYS A 150 -5.57 -23.91 5.30
CA LYS A 150 -5.74 -24.24 6.72
C LYS A 150 -5.25 -23.07 7.59
N LYS A 151 -5.99 -22.76 8.66
CA LYS A 151 -5.74 -21.67 9.60
C LYS A 151 -5.72 -20.28 8.99
N MET A 152 -6.36 -20.09 7.85
CA MET A 152 -6.55 -18.76 7.26
C MET A 152 -7.64 -18.02 8.01
N SER A 153 -7.36 -16.82 8.51
CA SER A 153 -8.37 -15.95 9.13
C SER A 153 -9.39 -15.47 8.10
N SER A 154 -10.63 -15.29 8.51
CA SER A 154 -11.60 -14.50 7.75
C SER A 154 -11.30 -13.02 7.95
N GLY A 155 -11.40 -12.22 6.88
CA GLY A 155 -11.28 -10.77 6.94
C GLY A 155 -12.64 -10.11 7.18
N TYR A 156 -12.67 -9.03 7.92
CA TYR A 156 -13.88 -8.30 8.26
C TYR A 156 -13.74 -6.81 7.99
N ASP A 157 -14.79 -6.20 7.43
CA ASP A 157 -15.00 -4.78 7.57
C ASP A 157 -15.68 -4.48 8.91
N THR A 158 -15.29 -3.38 9.53
CA THR A 158 -15.79 -3.02 10.84
C THR A 158 -16.52 -1.70 10.77
N TRP A 159 -17.80 -1.74 11.05
CA TRP A 159 -18.59 -0.57 11.45
C TRP A 159 -18.79 -0.67 12.96
N TYR A 160 -17.88 -0.08 13.70
CA TYR A 160 -17.92 -0.23 15.17
C TYR A 160 -19.32 0.07 15.74
N PRO A 161 -19.92 -0.84 16.56
CA PRO A 161 -19.35 -2.08 17.09
C PRO A 161 -19.54 -3.33 16.21
N GLU A 162 -20.10 -3.22 15.02
CA GLU A 162 -20.49 -4.35 14.20
C GLU A 162 -19.37 -4.76 13.21
N TYR A 163 -19.32 -6.05 12.90
CA TYR A 163 -18.41 -6.64 11.93
C TYR A 163 -19.21 -7.18 10.76
N PHE A 164 -18.71 -7.00 9.56
CA PHE A 164 -19.31 -7.48 8.32
C PHE A 164 -18.30 -8.32 7.57
N ASP A 165 -18.78 -9.39 6.93
CA ASP A 165 -17.95 -10.11 5.98
C ASP A 165 -17.53 -9.17 4.85
N VAL A 166 -16.25 -9.22 4.48
CA VAL A 166 -15.81 -8.58 3.26
C VAL A 166 -16.20 -9.45 2.07
N ASP A 167 -16.63 -8.83 0.98
CA ASP A 167 -16.68 -9.52 -0.28
C ASP A 167 -15.32 -10.17 -0.54
N LYS A 168 -15.30 -11.49 -0.66
CA LYS A 168 -14.07 -12.25 -0.96
C LYS A 168 -13.63 -11.88 -2.37
N SER A 169 -12.98 -10.73 -2.49
CA SER A 169 -12.34 -10.33 -3.73
C SER A 169 -11.21 -11.32 -4.05
N ASP A 170 -11.05 -11.65 -5.31
CA ASP A 170 -9.91 -12.45 -5.73
C ASP A 170 -8.64 -11.60 -5.67
N GLU A 171 -8.04 -11.53 -4.49
CA GLU A 171 -6.79 -10.79 -4.24
C GLU A 171 -5.57 -11.45 -4.89
N SER A 172 -5.75 -12.55 -5.65
CA SER A 172 -4.70 -13.08 -6.52
C SER A 172 -4.26 -12.05 -7.56
N SER A 173 -5.16 -11.13 -7.92
CA SER A 173 -4.86 -9.98 -8.78
C SER A 173 -3.85 -8.99 -8.17
N ALA A 174 -3.63 -8.99 -6.85
CA ALA A 174 -2.58 -8.22 -6.22
C ALA A 174 -1.17 -8.78 -6.48
N TYR A 175 -1.08 -10.04 -6.88
CA TYR A 175 0.09 -10.75 -7.39
C TYR A 175 1.39 -10.41 -6.63
N ALA A 176 2.46 -10.04 -7.32
CA ALA A 176 3.76 -9.69 -6.73
C ALA A 176 3.76 -8.34 -5.96
N ALA A 177 2.67 -7.57 -6.05
CA ALA A 177 2.48 -6.33 -5.29
C ALA A 177 1.80 -6.56 -3.93
N GLY A 178 1.05 -7.68 -3.74
CA GLY A 178 0.24 -7.83 -2.54
C GLY A 178 -0.37 -9.20 -2.29
N GLY A 179 -0.06 -10.23 -3.10
CA GLY A 179 -0.76 -11.51 -3.13
C GLY A 179 -0.34 -12.56 -2.10
N LEU A 180 0.49 -12.23 -1.10
CA LEU A 180 0.95 -13.21 -0.13
C LEU A 180 0.07 -13.28 1.12
N TYR A 181 0.08 -14.46 1.74
CA TYR A 181 -0.31 -14.67 3.13
C TYR A 181 0.88 -15.17 3.96
N SER A 182 0.85 -14.89 5.25
CA SER A 182 1.86 -15.35 6.21
C SER A 182 1.29 -15.44 7.61
N THR A 183 2.12 -15.84 8.56
CA THR A 183 1.87 -15.86 10.00
C THR A 183 2.87 -14.95 10.72
N VAL A 184 2.58 -14.60 11.97
CA VAL A 184 3.52 -13.83 12.81
C VAL A 184 4.82 -14.62 13.02
N ASP A 185 4.70 -15.94 13.23
CA ASP A 185 5.87 -16.83 13.40
C ASP A 185 6.76 -16.87 12.17
N ASP A 186 6.19 -16.99 10.96
CA ASP A 186 6.98 -16.99 9.72
C ASP A 186 7.61 -15.60 9.46
N MET A 187 6.92 -14.50 9.81
CA MET A 187 7.49 -13.16 9.68
C MET A 187 8.67 -12.93 10.64
N LEU A 188 8.71 -13.60 11.78
CA LEU A 188 9.90 -13.60 12.66
C LEU A 188 11.08 -14.35 12.00
N LEU A 189 10.82 -15.42 11.25
CA LEU A 189 11.87 -16.09 10.46
C LEU A 189 12.39 -15.18 9.34
N TRP A 190 11.49 -14.41 8.73
CA TRP A 190 11.83 -13.39 7.73
C TRP A 190 12.73 -12.31 8.33
N ASP A 191 12.35 -11.74 9.49
CA ASP A 191 13.15 -10.76 10.21
C ASP A 191 14.58 -11.27 10.48
N LYS A 192 14.68 -12.46 11.08
CA LYS A 192 15.98 -13.09 11.37
C LYS A 192 16.83 -13.28 10.12
N ALA A 193 16.21 -13.58 8.97
CA ALA A 193 16.93 -13.75 7.72
C ALA A 193 17.46 -12.42 7.17
N LEU A 194 16.72 -11.33 7.33
CA LEU A 194 17.16 -9.98 6.95
C LEU A 194 18.33 -9.52 7.82
N VAL A 195 18.21 -9.66 9.14
CA VAL A 195 19.26 -9.25 10.10
C VAL A 195 20.56 -10.06 9.91
N ASN A 196 20.44 -11.35 9.64
CA ASN A 196 21.61 -12.25 9.50
C ASN A 196 22.10 -12.39 8.04
N GLU A 197 21.59 -11.59 7.13
CA GLU A 197 22.03 -11.58 5.72
C GLU A 197 21.95 -12.98 5.06
N LYS A 198 20.97 -13.81 5.48
CA LYS A 198 20.91 -15.23 5.11
C LYS A 198 20.63 -15.47 3.64
N LEU A 199 19.91 -14.55 2.99
CA LEU A 199 19.44 -14.70 1.61
C LEU A 199 20.30 -13.93 0.59
N LEU A 200 21.03 -12.93 1.05
CA LEU A 200 21.85 -12.06 0.20
C LEU A 200 23.09 -11.57 0.96
N PRO A 201 24.23 -11.39 0.27
CA PRO A 201 25.40 -10.70 0.84
C PRO A 201 25.07 -9.27 1.25
N LYS A 202 25.76 -8.78 2.31
CA LYS A 202 25.60 -7.44 2.88
C LYS A 202 25.51 -6.32 1.84
N LYS A 203 26.35 -6.36 0.82
CA LYS A 203 26.37 -5.38 -0.28
C LYS A 203 24.98 -5.14 -0.88
N TYR A 204 24.20 -6.20 -1.11
CA TYR A 204 22.87 -6.11 -1.70
C TYR A 204 21.80 -5.78 -0.66
N MET A 205 21.99 -6.23 0.58
CA MET A 205 21.13 -5.82 1.70
C MET A 205 21.23 -4.30 1.95
N ASP A 206 22.42 -3.74 1.90
CA ASP A 206 22.64 -2.28 2.04
C ASP A 206 21.91 -1.52 0.91
N MET A 207 21.88 -2.05 -0.31
CA MET A 207 21.10 -1.45 -1.42
C MET A 207 19.60 -1.49 -1.16
N ILE A 208 19.07 -2.61 -0.62
CA ILE A 208 17.65 -2.75 -0.25
C ILE A 208 17.24 -1.67 0.75
N PHE A 209 18.09 -1.38 1.73
CA PHE A 209 17.82 -0.45 2.82
C PHE A 209 18.40 0.95 2.61
N THR A 210 18.77 1.29 1.40
CA THR A 210 19.15 2.65 1.01
C THR A 210 17.93 3.44 0.56
N LYS A 211 17.88 4.74 0.90
CA LYS A 211 16.83 5.65 0.43
C LYS A 211 17.09 6.04 -1.02
N HIS A 212 16.13 5.80 -1.88
CA HIS A 212 16.27 5.99 -3.33
C HIS A 212 15.32 7.05 -3.91
N SER A 213 14.62 7.80 -3.07
CA SER A 213 13.67 8.81 -3.55
C SER A 213 14.38 10.01 -4.19
N PRO A 214 13.99 10.43 -5.40
CA PRO A 214 14.62 11.54 -6.11
C PRO A 214 14.32 12.90 -5.48
N ASP A 215 13.19 13.05 -4.77
CA ASP A 215 12.75 14.32 -4.18
C ASP A 215 13.23 14.52 -2.72
N GLY A 216 13.91 13.52 -2.14
CA GLY A 216 14.37 13.53 -0.75
C GLY A 216 13.25 13.47 0.31
N ASN A 217 11.99 13.57 -0.08
CA ASN A 217 10.83 13.60 0.82
C ASN A 217 10.28 12.20 1.10
N HIS A 218 10.30 11.33 0.11
CA HIS A 218 9.87 9.95 0.24
C HIS A 218 11.07 9.06 0.57
N HIS A 219 11.01 8.40 1.70
CA HIS A 219 12.10 7.56 2.18
C HIS A 219 11.78 6.10 1.89
N TYR A 220 11.91 5.70 0.62
CA TYR A 220 11.66 4.34 0.16
C TYR A 220 12.93 3.68 -0.36
N GLY A 221 13.19 2.44 0.11
CA GLY A 221 14.22 1.55 -0.41
C GLY A 221 13.65 0.58 -1.45
N TYR A 222 14.16 -0.64 -1.52
CA TYR A 222 13.59 -1.67 -2.37
C TYR A 222 12.57 -2.50 -1.58
N GLY A 223 11.29 -2.14 -1.70
CA GLY A 223 10.20 -2.79 -1.00
C GLY A 223 10.03 -2.41 0.47
N TRP A 224 10.67 -1.33 0.92
CA TRP A 224 10.69 -0.90 2.31
C TRP A 224 10.58 0.62 2.47
N GLU A 225 9.82 1.05 3.47
CA GLU A 225 9.81 2.42 3.95
C GLU A 225 10.88 2.61 5.03
N LEU A 226 11.73 3.63 4.87
CA LEU A 226 12.85 3.94 5.75
C LEU A 226 12.55 5.24 6.49
N ARG A 227 11.93 5.15 7.67
CA ARG A 227 11.37 6.31 8.37
C ARG A 227 12.07 6.59 9.69
N LYS A 228 11.97 7.85 10.14
CA LYS A 228 12.22 8.26 11.52
C LYS A 228 10.85 8.55 12.15
N VAL A 229 10.40 7.65 13.02
CA VAL A 229 9.11 7.75 13.69
C VAL A 229 9.29 8.55 14.98
N ASN A 230 8.46 9.59 15.17
CA ASN A 230 8.42 10.33 16.41
C ASN A 230 7.70 9.49 17.48
N VAL A 231 8.30 9.36 18.65
CA VAL A 231 7.73 8.66 19.80
C VAL A 231 7.82 9.54 21.06
N GLY A 232 6.94 9.30 22.02
CA GLY A 232 6.91 10.05 23.28
C GLY A 232 6.69 11.54 23.09
N ASN A 233 7.47 12.37 23.76
CA ASN A 233 7.35 13.84 23.77
C ASN A 233 7.74 14.52 22.45
N LYS A 234 7.61 13.84 21.31
CA LYS A 234 7.89 14.31 19.93
C LYS A 234 9.36 14.63 19.62
N ASN A 235 10.25 14.59 20.62
CA ASN A 235 11.68 14.88 20.44
C ASN A 235 12.53 13.61 20.20
N SER A 236 12.01 12.43 20.53
CA SER A 236 12.66 11.16 20.28
C SER A 236 12.24 10.60 18.92
N LYS A 237 13.24 10.35 18.06
CA LYS A 237 13.02 9.78 16.73
C LYS A 237 13.66 8.40 16.65
N ILE A 238 12.86 7.39 16.35
CA ILE A 238 13.33 6.02 16.17
C ILE A 238 13.44 5.74 14.66
N GLU A 239 14.61 5.32 14.22
CA GLU A 239 14.81 4.85 12.85
C GLU A 239 14.17 3.48 12.70
N THR A 240 13.35 3.33 11.67
CA THR A 240 12.61 2.11 11.37
C THR A 240 12.74 1.75 9.90
N ILE A 241 12.77 0.45 9.63
CA ILE A 241 12.59 -0.17 8.33
C ILE A 241 11.25 -0.88 8.39
N SER A 242 10.26 -0.45 7.61
CA SER A 242 8.90 -0.94 7.77
C SER A 242 8.18 -1.10 6.43
N HIS A 243 7.15 -1.90 6.41
CA HIS A 243 6.13 -1.85 5.39
C HIS A 243 4.78 -2.19 6.00
N SER A 244 3.73 -1.50 5.57
CA SER A 244 2.36 -1.80 5.94
C SER A 244 1.63 -2.50 4.79
N GLY A 245 0.64 -3.30 5.13
CA GLY A 245 -0.23 -3.96 4.18
C GLY A 245 -1.69 -3.62 4.40
N ARG A 246 -2.40 -3.39 3.31
CA ARG A 246 -3.84 -3.12 3.32
C ARG A 246 -4.52 -3.86 2.18
N VAL A 247 -5.50 -4.66 2.53
CA VAL A 247 -6.45 -5.31 1.64
C VAL A 247 -7.80 -5.39 2.34
N ASP A 248 -8.87 -5.61 1.60
CA ASP A 248 -10.21 -5.70 2.20
C ASP A 248 -10.22 -6.74 3.33
N GLY A 249 -10.66 -6.33 4.52
CA GLY A 249 -10.69 -7.16 5.72
C GLY A 249 -9.36 -7.34 6.46
N TYR A 250 -8.23 -6.85 5.96
CA TYR A 250 -6.94 -7.04 6.60
C TYR A 250 -6.11 -5.77 6.67
N ARG A 251 -5.39 -5.63 7.80
CA ARG A 251 -4.33 -4.64 8.00
C ARG A 251 -3.13 -5.34 8.61
N THR A 252 -1.95 -5.04 8.08
CA THR A 252 -0.70 -5.64 8.54
C THR A 252 0.40 -4.60 8.62
N ILE A 253 1.28 -4.74 9.60
CA ILE A 253 2.48 -3.92 9.75
C ILE A 253 3.62 -4.84 10.13
N PHE A 254 4.74 -4.65 9.45
CA PHE A 254 6.04 -5.17 9.81
C PHE A 254 6.99 -3.99 10.01
N THR A 255 7.61 -3.89 11.18
CA THR A 255 8.55 -2.83 11.52
C THR A 255 9.78 -3.43 12.16
N GLN A 256 10.94 -3.17 11.56
CA GLN A 256 12.26 -3.50 12.09
C GLN A 256 12.86 -2.26 12.73
N ILE A 257 13.54 -2.44 13.88
CA ILE A 257 14.24 -1.39 14.62
C ILE A 257 15.73 -1.74 14.56
N PRO A 258 16.50 -1.22 13.59
CA PRO A 258 17.89 -1.65 13.37
C PRO A 258 18.80 -1.45 14.60
N LYS A 259 18.58 -0.37 15.35
CA LYS A 259 19.41 -0.02 16.52
C LYS A 259 19.39 -1.09 17.62
N THR A 260 18.28 -1.81 17.78
CA THR A 260 18.08 -2.80 18.85
C THR A 260 17.94 -4.23 18.32
N ASN A 261 18.02 -4.43 17.00
CA ASN A 261 17.72 -5.71 16.34
C ASN A 261 16.37 -6.28 16.77
N SER A 262 15.39 -5.43 16.95
CA SER A 262 14.02 -5.82 17.34
C SER A 262 13.08 -5.65 16.17
N CYS A 263 12.00 -6.44 16.14
CA CYS A 263 10.93 -6.26 15.18
C CYS A 263 9.56 -6.24 15.84
N ILE A 264 8.62 -5.57 15.19
CA ILE A 264 7.19 -5.56 15.55
C ILE A 264 6.43 -6.11 14.35
N VAL A 265 5.65 -7.17 14.59
CA VAL A 265 4.76 -7.77 13.59
C VAL A 265 3.35 -7.67 14.09
N LEU A 266 2.50 -6.92 13.40
CA LEU A 266 1.10 -6.72 13.76
C LEU A 266 0.20 -7.11 12.60
N PHE A 267 -0.69 -8.07 12.84
CA PHE A 267 -1.71 -8.49 11.89
C PHE A 267 -3.10 -8.32 12.49
N SER A 268 -4.01 -7.83 11.69
CA SER A 268 -5.42 -7.72 12.01
C SER A 268 -6.26 -8.19 10.84
N ASN A 269 -7.28 -8.97 11.13
CA ASN A 269 -8.32 -9.36 10.18
C ASN A 269 -9.53 -8.42 10.25
N SER A 270 -9.27 -7.13 10.45
CA SER A 270 -10.27 -6.06 10.41
C SER A 270 -9.74 -4.87 9.62
N SER A 271 -10.55 -4.34 8.70
CA SER A 271 -10.20 -3.18 7.88
C SER A 271 -9.95 -1.90 8.66
N ASN A 272 -10.58 -1.74 9.83
CA ASN A 272 -10.53 -0.52 10.66
C ASN A 272 -9.72 -0.72 11.94
N SER A 273 -8.58 -1.40 11.86
CA SER A 273 -7.70 -1.60 13.00
C SER A 273 -6.77 -0.40 13.24
N LEU A 274 -6.45 -0.15 14.50
CA LEU A 274 -5.56 0.94 14.95
C LEU A 274 -4.08 0.57 14.88
N LEU A 275 -3.66 -0.28 13.93
CA LEU A 275 -2.32 -0.86 13.92
C LEU A 275 -1.20 0.18 13.92
N HIS A 276 -1.34 1.30 13.21
CA HIS A 276 -0.31 2.35 13.21
C HIS A 276 -0.12 2.98 14.59
N GLY A 277 -1.21 3.30 15.28
CA GLY A 277 -1.15 3.80 16.66
C GLY A 277 -0.55 2.77 17.62
N ILE A 278 -0.96 1.51 17.50
CA ILE A 278 -0.42 0.39 18.30
C ILE A 278 1.08 0.22 18.02
N ASN A 279 1.51 0.24 16.75
CA ASN A 279 2.91 0.14 16.38
C ASN A 279 3.73 1.29 16.98
N THR A 280 3.24 2.53 16.93
CA THR A 280 3.90 3.69 17.52
C THR A 280 4.00 3.58 19.05
N ALA A 281 2.95 3.11 19.72
CA ALA A 281 2.96 2.88 21.15
C ALA A 281 3.97 1.79 21.55
N ILE A 282 4.03 0.67 20.82
CA ILE A 282 5.01 -0.39 21.06
C ILE A 282 6.43 0.13 20.80
N LEU A 283 6.65 0.91 19.74
CA LEU A 283 7.96 1.56 19.49
C LEU A 283 8.39 2.44 20.66
N ALA A 284 7.47 3.21 21.24
CA ALA A 284 7.75 4.04 22.40
C ALA A 284 8.13 3.18 23.62
N ILE A 285 7.35 2.13 23.92
CA ILE A 285 7.61 1.20 25.03
C ILE A 285 8.98 0.53 24.88
N LEU A 286 9.32 0.01 23.69
CA LEU A 286 10.59 -0.66 23.42
C LEU A 286 11.81 0.27 23.52
N ASN A 287 11.60 1.59 23.56
CA ASN A 287 12.64 2.60 23.67
C ASN A 287 12.51 3.45 24.95
N ASP A 288 11.81 2.94 25.96
CA ASP A 288 11.62 3.59 27.27
C ASP A 288 11.04 5.02 27.15
N GLN A 289 10.15 5.23 26.18
CA GLN A 289 9.45 6.51 25.96
C GLN A 289 8.00 6.44 26.45
N SER A 290 7.46 7.60 26.81
CA SER A 290 6.02 7.72 27.06
C SER A 290 5.22 7.43 25.80
N TYR A 291 4.03 6.88 25.96
CA TYR A 291 3.12 6.60 24.85
C TYR A 291 1.68 6.98 25.22
N ASP A 292 0.93 7.33 24.17
CA ASP A 292 -0.52 7.50 24.27
C ASP A 292 -1.21 6.24 23.77
N PHE A 293 -2.36 5.89 24.38
CA PHE A 293 -3.18 4.82 23.84
C PHE A 293 -3.70 5.22 22.46
N PRO A 294 -3.72 4.29 21.48
CA PRO A 294 -4.24 4.56 20.16
C PRO A 294 -5.71 4.97 20.22
N LEU A 295 -5.99 6.15 19.73
CA LEU A 295 -7.35 6.68 19.69
C LEU A 295 -8.10 6.13 18.47
N LYS A 296 -9.40 5.88 18.63
CA LYS A 296 -10.25 5.46 17.52
C LYS A 296 -10.46 6.64 16.55
N PRO A 297 -10.38 6.40 15.23
CA PRO A 297 -10.74 7.43 14.26
C PRO A 297 -12.19 7.89 14.46
N ILE A 298 -12.39 9.21 14.46
CA ILE A 298 -13.72 9.80 14.56
C ILE A 298 -14.61 9.39 13.38
N THR A 299 -14.01 9.09 12.22
CA THR A 299 -14.70 8.68 11.01
C THR A 299 -15.49 7.40 11.18
N ILE A 300 -15.02 6.45 12.00
CA ILE A 300 -15.77 5.22 12.33
C ILE A 300 -17.15 5.55 12.90
N PHE A 301 -17.23 6.54 13.79
CA PHE A 301 -18.48 6.97 14.39
C PHE A 301 -19.32 7.81 13.43
N MET A 302 -18.65 8.71 12.69
CA MET A 302 -19.28 9.52 11.65
C MET A 302 -19.97 8.66 10.61
N ASP A 303 -19.25 7.68 10.07
CA ASP A 303 -19.74 6.81 9.01
C ASP A 303 -20.95 5.99 9.46
N ARG A 304 -20.92 5.49 10.70
CA ARG A 304 -22.07 4.80 11.30
C ARG A 304 -23.31 5.70 11.38
N ILE A 305 -23.12 6.96 11.77
CA ILE A 305 -24.23 7.93 11.81
C ILE A 305 -24.71 8.22 10.38
N ILE A 306 -23.78 8.34 9.41
CA ILE A 306 -24.14 8.54 8.00
C ILE A 306 -25.04 7.42 7.48
N GLU A 307 -24.74 6.17 7.81
CA GLU A 307 -25.55 5.04 7.37
C GLU A 307 -26.93 4.98 8.05
N LYS A 308 -26.98 5.25 9.33
CA LYS A 308 -28.24 5.15 10.11
C LYS A 308 -29.14 6.37 9.98
N GLU A 309 -28.55 7.57 9.88
CA GLU A 309 -29.26 8.84 10.05
C GLU A 309 -29.01 9.85 8.93
N GLY A 310 -28.12 9.51 8.01
CA GLY A 310 -27.81 10.32 6.83
C GLY A 310 -26.58 11.19 6.97
N ILE A 311 -26.10 11.65 5.79
CA ILE A 311 -24.80 12.33 5.63
C ILE A 311 -24.69 13.61 6.45
N ASP A 312 -25.75 14.39 6.54
CA ASP A 312 -25.73 15.70 7.21
C ASP A 312 -25.57 15.57 8.73
N LYS A 313 -26.19 14.55 9.34
CA LYS A 313 -26.00 14.21 10.76
C LYS A 313 -24.61 13.70 11.07
N GLY A 314 -24.03 12.84 10.21
CA GLY A 314 -22.66 12.37 10.36
C GLY A 314 -21.65 13.50 10.30
N ILE A 315 -21.77 14.42 9.33
CA ILE A 315 -20.92 15.61 9.22
C ILE A 315 -21.08 16.52 10.42
N ALA A 316 -22.31 16.72 10.91
CA ALA A 316 -22.57 17.52 12.11
C ALA A 316 -21.89 16.91 13.35
N PHE A 317 -21.98 15.58 13.53
CA PHE A 317 -21.26 14.86 14.58
C PHE A 317 -19.75 15.08 14.49
N TYR A 318 -19.16 14.93 13.29
CA TYR A 318 -17.73 15.16 13.06
C TYR A 318 -17.33 16.58 13.47
N LYS A 319 -18.06 17.60 12.96
CA LYS A 319 -17.76 19.02 13.24
C LYS A 319 -17.86 19.35 14.73
N ALA A 320 -18.81 18.77 15.44
CA ALA A 320 -18.99 18.97 16.88
C ALA A 320 -17.86 18.32 17.70
N ASN A 321 -17.33 17.19 17.25
CA ASN A 321 -16.39 16.36 18.01
C ASN A 321 -14.93 16.43 17.52
N ARG A 322 -14.60 17.11 16.42
CA ARG A 322 -13.25 17.14 15.86
C ARG A 322 -12.16 17.76 16.76
N LYS A 323 -12.54 18.40 17.87
CA LYS A 323 -11.59 18.92 18.88
C LYS A 323 -11.58 18.07 20.15
N ASN A 324 -12.37 17.02 20.22
CA ASN A 324 -12.43 16.14 21.37
C ASN A 324 -11.19 15.21 21.37
N PRO A 325 -10.37 15.27 22.44
CA PRO A 325 -9.13 14.48 22.52
C PRO A 325 -9.38 12.94 22.60
N ALA A 326 -10.63 12.49 22.76
CA ALA A 326 -10.97 11.09 22.74
C ALA A 326 -10.92 10.45 21.34
N TYR A 327 -10.78 11.25 20.29
CA TYR A 327 -10.78 10.76 18.91
C TYR A 327 -9.48 11.06 18.20
N TYR A 328 -9.08 10.11 17.34
CA TYR A 328 -8.04 10.33 16.34
C TYR A 328 -8.65 11.01 15.09
N ILE A 329 -7.96 12.03 14.60
CA ILE A 329 -8.38 12.80 13.44
C ILE A 329 -7.22 12.88 12.47
N SER A 330 -7.41 12.38 11.25
CA SER A 330 -6.43 12.49 10.19
C SER A 330 -7.09 12.72 8.84
N GLU A 331 -6.31 13.26 7.93
CA GLU A 331 -6.64 13.43 6.52
C GLU A 331 -6.99 12.08 5.88
N ASP A 332 -6.12 11.09 6.09
CA ASP A 332 -6.26 9.77 5.48
C ASP A 332 -7.55 9.07 5.87
N GLU A 333 -7.98 9.17 7.13
CA GLU A 333 -9.23 8.57 7.60
C GLU A 333 -10.47 9.18 6.95
N LEU A 334 -10.49 10.50 6.73
CA LEU A 334 -11.58 11.15 5.98
C LEU A 334 -11.57 10.76 4.51
N ILE A 335 -10.39 10.68 3.90
CA ILE A 335 -10.23 10.23 2.51
C ILE A 335 -10.73 8.78 2.38
N LEU A 336 -10.37 7.91 3.31
CA LEU A 336 -10.82 6.52 3.34
C LEU A 336 -12.34 6.41 3.46
N SER A 337 -12.93 7.19 4.37
CA SER A 337 -14.39 7.27 4.51
C SER A 337 -15.06 7.72 3.20
N GLY A 338 -14.52 8.75 2.54
CA GLY A 338 -15.01 9.17 1.23
C GLY A 338 -14.94 8.09 0.16
N TYR A 339 -13.82 7.39 0.06
CA TYR A 339 -13.67 6.26 -0.89
C TYR A 339 -14.55 5.06 -0.55
N TYR A 340 -14.84 4.82 0.73
CA TYR A 340 -15.79 3.79 1.14
C TYR A 340 -17.17 4.02 0.48
N PHE A 341 -17.71 5.23 0.58
CA PHE A 341 -18.99 5.57 -0.06
C PHE A 341 -18.89 5.64 -1.59
N LEU A 342 -17.73 6.05 -2.13
CA LEU A 342 -17.48 6.07 -3.57
C LEU A 342 -17.52 4.64 -4.18
N LYS A 343 -16.98 3.66 -3.45
CA LYS A 343 -16.99 2.23 -3.86
C LYS A 343 -18.41 1.65 -3.92
N GLN A 344 -19.34 2.21 -3.14
CA GLN A 344 -20.74 1.83 -3.12
C GLN A 344 -21.62 2.65 -4.10
N ASP A 345 -21.00 3.39 -5.00
CA ASP A 345 -21.67 4.32 -5.93
C ASP A 345 -22.50 5.43 -5.22
N ASN A 346 -22.24 5.65 -3.93
CA ASN A 346 -22.83 6.70 -3.12
C ASN A 346 -22.11 8.04 -3.32
N PHE A 347 -22.08 8.53 -4.57
CA PHE A 347 -21.31 9.70 -5.00
C PHE A 347 -21.59 10.95 -4.18
N ASN A 348 -22.87 11.19 -3.81
CA ASN A 348 -23.23 12.36 -3.00
C ASN A 348 -22.60 12.33 -1.62
N LYS A 349 -22.64 11.17 -0.92
CA LYS A 349 -22.00 11.01 0.39
C LYS A 349 -20.49 11.17 0.25
N ALA A 350 -19.86 10.51 -0.71
CA ALA A 350 -18.43 10.57 -0.96
C ALA A 350 -17.94 12.02 -1.18
N LEU A 351 -18.60 12.77 -2.06
CA LEU A 351 -18.22 14.15 -2.37
C LEU A 351 -18.38 15.08 -1.17
N LYS A 352 -19.42 14.90 -0.35
CA LYS A 352 -19.59 15.69 0.89
C LYS A 352 -18.45 15.40 1.89
N ILE A 353 -18.00 14.15 2.00
CA ILE A 353 -16.91 13.75 2.89
C ILE A 353 -15.57 14.28 2.38
N PHE A 354 -15.29 14.18 1.07
CA PHE A 354 -14.08 14.78 0.51
C PHE A 354 -14.05 16.30 0.69
N LYS A 355 -15.20 17.00 0.58
CA LYS A 355 -15.30 18.40 0.92
C LYS A 355 -15.00 18.67 2.39
N LEU A 356 -15.52 17.84 3.30
CA LEU A 356 -15.20 17.92 4.72
C LEU A 356 -13.70 17.72 4.97
N ALA A 357 -13.04 16.83 4.22
CA ALA A 357 -11.59 16.64 4.29
C ALA A 357 -10.83 17.91 3.83
N ILE A 358 -11.26 18.55 2.73
CA ILE A 358 -10.70 19.85 2.28
C ILE A 358 -10.91 20.94 3.35
N GLU A 359 -12.11 21.06 3.93
CA GLU A 359 -12.41 22.03 4.99
C GLU A 359 -11.56 21.80 6.25
N THR A 360 -11.26 20.55 6.56
CA THR A 360 -10.51 20.19 7.78
C THR A 360 -9.00 20.31 7.59
N PHE A 361 -8.51 19.99 6.39
CA PHE A 361 -7.09 19.97 6.04
C PHE A 361 -6.82 20.79 4.76
N PRO A 362 -7.02 22.11 4.79
CA PRO A 362 -6.98 22.96 3.58
C PRO A 362 -5.61 23.00 2.90
N ASP A 363 -4.52 22.76 3.66
CA ASP A 363 -3.14 22.81 3.16
C ASP A 363 -2.66 21.46 2.62
N LYS A 364 -3.52 20.45 2.59
CA LYS A 364 -3.20 19.10 2.09
C LYS A 364 -3.70 18.89 0.68
N TYR A 365 -2.87 18.29 -0.16
CA TYR A 365 -3.19 18.07 -1.58
C TYR A 365 -4.12 16.86 -1.82
N ASN A 366 -4.01 15.80 -1.00
CA ASN A 366 -4.77 14.57 -1.16
C ASN A 366 -6.30 14.74 -1.09
N PRO A 367 -6.88 15.56 -0.19
CA PRO A 367 -8.32 15.81 -0.19
C PRO A 367 -8.82 16.40 -1.52
N HIS A 368 -8.05 17.32 -2.12
CA HIS A 368 -8.37 17.87 -3.42
C HIS A 368 -8.26 16.85 -4.55
N LEU A 369 -7.24 15.98 -4.51
CA LEU A 369 -7.07 14.88 -5.45
C LEU A 369 -8.28 13.94 -5.39
N SER A 370 -8.64 13.48 -4.19
CA SER A 370 -9.73 12.54 -3.97
C SER A 370 -11.09 13.14 -4.35
N TYR A 371 -11.30 14.44 -4.06
CA TYR A 371 -12.52 15.13 -4.46
C TYR A 371 -12.64 15.23 -5.98
N ALA A 372 -11.54 15.54 -6.67
CA ALA A 372 -11.50 15.58 -8.13
C ALA A 372 -11.84 14.22 -8.74
N GLU A 373 -11.31 13.13 -8.19
CA GLU A 373 -11.63 11.77 -8.64
C GLU A 373 -13.11 11.41 -8.44
N GLY A 374 -13.68 11.82 -7.31
CA GLY A 374 -15.12 11.69 -7.07
C GLY A 374 -15.96 12.46 -8.09
N LEU A 375 -15.56 13.68 -8.44
CA LEU A 375 -16.23 14.50 -9.45
C LEU A 375 -16.14 13.88 -10.86
N MET A 376 -15.01 13.26 -11.19
CA MET A 376 -14.86 12.51 -12.46
C MET A 376 -15.87 11.38 -12.57
N LYS A 377 -16.14 10.66 -11.48
CA LYS A 377 -17.11 9.56 -11.47
C LYS A 377 -18.53 9.98 -11.82
N ILE A 378 -18.87 11.24 -11.58
CA ILE A 378 -20.20 11.80 -11.91
C ILE A 378 -20.18 12.75 -13.14
N GLY A 379 -19.08 12.73 -13.92
CA GLY A 379 -18.96 13.50 -15.16
C GLY A 379 -18.76 14.99 -15.00
N LYS A 380 -18.49 15.49 -13.78
CA LYS A 380 -18.28 16.92 -13.51
C LYS A 380 -16.85 17.37 -13.84
N LYS A 381 -16.47 17.23 -15.12
CA LYS A 381 -15.11 17.44 -15.63
C LYS A 381 -14.52 18.82 -15.30
N LYS A 382 -15.31 19.90 -15.43
CA LYS A 382 -14.83 21.29 -15.14
C LYS A 382 -14.51 21.47 -13.66
N GLU A 383 -15.35 20.98 -12.77
CA GLU A 383 -15.13 21.05 -11.31
C GLU A 383 -13.94 20.15 -10.91
N ALA A 384 -13.80 18.95 -11.51
CA ALA A 384 -12.69 18.05 -11.30
C ALA A 384 -11.36 18.70 -11.71
N LEU A 385 -11.30 19.34 -12.88
CA LEU A 385 -10.11 20.07 -13.36
C LEU A 385 -9.66 21.14 -12.35
N ALA A 386 -10.59 21.93 -11.81
CA ALA A 386 -10.26 22.96 -10.81
C ALA A 386 -9.66 22.32 -9.54
N SER A 387 -10.20 21.18 -9.10
CA SER A 387 -9.70 20.49 -7.90
C SER A 387 -8.35 19.80 -8.13
N PHE A 388 -8.11 19.20 -9.30
CA PHE A 388 -6.78 18.70 -9.68
C PHE A 388 -5.73 19.81 -9.72
N LYS A 389 -6.07 20.98 -10.27
CA LYS A 389 -5.18 22.16 -10.27
C LYS A 389 -4.83 22.62 -8.84
N MET A 390 -5.79 22.59 -7.93
CA MET A 390 -5.51 22.90 -6.53
C MET A 390 -4.62 21.85 -5.88
N SER A 391 -4.86 20.55 -6.12
CA SER A 391 -3.99 19.48 -5.65
C SER A 391 -2.55 19.65 -6.16
N LEU A 392 -2.36 19.95 -7.44
CA LEU A 392 -1.04 20.19 -8.03
C LEU A 392 -0.36 21.44 -7.48
N LYS A 393 -1.14 22.51 -7.19
CA LYS A 393 -0.63 23.74 -6.54
C LYS A 393 -0.09 23.44 -5.14
N LEU A 394 -0.77 22.59 -4.37
CA LEU A 394 -0.36 22.21 -3.01
C LEU A 394 0.80 21.19 -3.01
N ASN A 395 0.88 20.37 -4.04
CA ASN A 395 2.01 19.46 -4.26
C ASN A 395 2.41 19.47 -5.74
N PRO A 396 3.39 20.29 -6.14
CA PRO A 396 3.85 20.39 -7.53
C PRO A 396 4.39 19.07 -8.11
N ASN A 397 4.76 18.12 -7.27
CA ASN A 397 5.27 16.81 -7.67
C ASN A 397 4.16 15.74 -7.81
N ASN A 398 2.88 16.14 -7.72
CA ASN A 398 1.77 15.22 -7.91
C ASN A 398 1.55 14.89 -9.39
N GLY A 399 2.31 13.91 -9.91
CA GLY A 399 2.24 13.48 -11.31
C GLY A 399 0.84 13.01 -11.74
N ARG A 400 0.08 12.39 -10.80
CA ARG A 400 -1.31 11.98 -11.09
C ARG A 400 -2.23 13.16 -11.36
N ALA A 401 -2.13 14.22 -10.56
CA ALA A 401 -2.91 15.43 -10.78
C ALA A 401 -2.49 16.13 -12.09
N ALA A 402 -1.18 16.23 -12.36
CA ALA A 402 -0.65 16.83 -13.57
C ALA A 402 -1.20 16.14 -14.83
N ARG A 403 -1.13 14.80 -14.88
CA ARG A 403 -1.68 14.00 -15.99
C ARG A 403 -3.19 14.23 -16.19
N MET A 404 -3.95 14.20 -15.10
CA MET A 404 -5.41 14.38 -15.19
C MET A 404 -5.80 15.78 -15.66
N ILE A 405 -5.02 16.80 -15.33
CA ILE A 405 -5.20 18.14 -15.82
C ILE A 405 -5.03 18.19 -17.34
N GLU A 406 -3.94 17.61 -17.86
CA GLU A 406 -3.66 17.57 -19.30
C GLU A 406 -4.80 16.87 -20.08
N ILE A 407 -5.26 15.71 -19.61
CA ILE A 407 -6.37 14.98 -20.22
C ILE A 407 -7.63 15.84 -20.25
N LEU A 408 -8.01 16.43 -19.11
CA LEU A 408 -9.23 17.19 -18.99
C LEU A 408 -9.20 18.52 -19.76
N GLU A 409 -8.04 19.17 -19.86
CA GLU A 409 -7.88 20.38 -20.67
C GLU A 409 -8.02 20.10 -22.16
N ASN A 410 -7.62 18.93 -22.63
CA ASN A 410 -7.83 18.50 -24.01
C ASN A 410 -9.29 18.15 -24.27
N GLU A 411 -9.91 17.35 -23.42
CA GLU A 411 -11.33 16.95 -23.55
C GLU A 411 -12.34 18.13 -23.45
N LEU A 412 -11.98 19.21 -22.76
CA LEU A 412 -12.84 20.38 -22.59
C LEU A 412 -12.67 21.43 -23.70
N LYS A 413 -11.71 21.25 -24.60
CA LYS A 413 -11.50 22.09 -25.81
C LYS A 413 -12.28 21.55 -27.02
N GLU A 414 -12.61 20.25 -27.01
CA GLU A 414 -13.50 19.59 -27.99
C GLU A 414 -14.98 19.83 -27.66
#